data_cdcacc88fb2fc3c09a44aa797fa01003
#
_entry.id   cdcacc88fb2fc3c09a44aa797fa01003
#
_cell.length_a   1.000
_cell.length_b   1.000
_cell.length_c   1.000
_cell.angle_alpha   90.00
_cell.angle_beta   90.00
_cell.angle_gamma   90.00
#
_symmetry.space_group_name_H-M   'P 1'
#
loop_
_entity.id
_entity.type
_entity.pdbx_description
1 polymer ?
#
loop_
_entity_poly.entity_id
_entity_poly.type
_entity_poly.pdbx_seq_one_letter_code
_entity_poly.pdbx_strand_id
1 'polypeptide(L)'
;MRLSKSLLQCSVIIIVFSGFNKTAEQNCEVYKTGKFYIYNKLNKQRINIERKDSLQIETNELTGDITVSKVKWTGSCNYELFFNYMTPKEVSKDTSAQRIFNSNGDLPLQIKILSGTDSYYVFEANKEGFQSLRDTVWLVK
;
A
#
# COMPACT_ATOMS: atom_id res chain seq x y z
N MET A 1 79.53 -19.30 9.79
CA MET A 1 78.66 -19.09 8.61
C MET A 1 77.20 -19.21 9.08
N ARG A 2 76.51 -18.10 9.35
CA ARG A 2 75.13 -18.09 9.85
C ARG A 2 74.22 -17.56 8.77
N LEU A 3 73.32 -18.40 8.30
CA LEU A 3 72.29 -18.03 7.34
C LEU A 3 71.11 -17.39 8.10
N SER A 4 70.87 -16.11 7.83
CA SER A 4 69.71 -15.38 8.29
C SER A 4 68.52 -15.70 7.40
N LYS A 5 67.48 -16.34 7.95
CA LYS A 5 66.19 -16.53 7.27
C LYS A 5 65.33 -15.29 7.49
N SER A 6 65.20 -14.47 6.46
CA SER A 6 64.25 -13.37 6.40
C SER A 6 62.83 -13.94 6.17
N LEU A 7 61.99 -13.85 7.17
CA LEU A 7 60.55 -14.16 7.07
C LEU A 7 59.82 -12.97 6.45
N LEU A 8 59.41 -13.13 5.20
CA LEU A 8 58.56 -12.18 4.50
C LEU A 8 57.14 -12.36 4.98
N GLN A 9 56.68 -11.47 5.85
CA GLN A 9 55.34 -11.47 6.36
C GLN A 9 54.41 -10.77 5.34
N CYS A 10 53.68 -11.59 4.55
CA CYS A 10 52.65 -11.09 3.62
C CYS A 10 51.40 -10.76 4.40
N SER A 11 51.19 -9.47 4.72
CA SER A 11 49.93 -8.97 5.31
C SER A 11 48.85 -8.94 4.23
N VAL A 12 47.96 -9.89 4.27
CA VAL A 12 46.75 -9.89 3.44
C VAL A 12 45.74 -8.91 4.05
N ILE A 13 45.61 -7.72 3.44
CA ILE A 13 44.56 -6.76 3.79
C ILE A 13 43.25 -7.25 3.15
N ILE A 14 42.41 -7.86 3.97
CA ILE A 14 41.02 -8.19 3.56
C ILE A 14 40.21 -6.89 3.62
N ILE A 15 40.03 -6.25 2.47
CA ILE A 15 39.08 -5.15 2.30
C ILE A 15 37.69 -5.75 2.26
N VAL A 16 36.98 -5.72 3.42
CA VAL A 16 35.57 -6.06 3.50
C VAL A 16 34.78 -4.91 2.87
N PHE A 17 34.44 -5.05 1.59
CA PHE A 17 33.42 -4.18 0.98
C PHE A 17 32.09 -4.49 1.62
N SER A 18 31.75 -3.78 2.68
CA SER A 18 30.39 -3.70 3.20
C SER A 18 29.57 -2.95 2.15
N GLY A 19 29.07 -3.70 1.17
CA GLY A 19 28.09 -3.18 0.22
C GLY A 19 26.86 -2.74 1.00
N PHE A 20 26.75 -1.45 1.29
CA PHE A 20 25.49 -0.83 1.68
C PHE A 20 24.55 -1.00 0.48
N ASN A 21 23.79 -2.08 0.44
CA ASN A 21 22.61 -2.18 -0.38
C ASN A 21 21.62 -1.13 0.14
N LYS A 22 21.75 0.10 -0.34
CA LYS A 22 20.66 1.08 -0.28
C LYS A 22 19.51 0.42 -1.05
N THR A 23 18.57 -0.19 -0.35
CA THR A 23 17.30 -0.56 -0.94
C THR A 23 16.77 0.70 -1.61
N ALA A 24 16.64 0.67 -2.93
CA ALA A 24 16.11 1.81 -3.67
C ALA A 24 14.76 2.17 -3.02
N GLU A 25 14.66 3.40 -2.52
CA GLU A 25 13.42 3.86 -1.90
C GLU A 25 12.32 3.74 -2.94
N GLN A 26 11.28 2.96 -2.62
CA GLN A 26 10.19 2.70 -3.55
C GLN A 26 9.51 4.02 -3.89
N ASN A 27 9.47 4.35 -5.17
CA ASN A 27 8.77 5.53 -5.65
C ASN A 27 7.27 5.23 -5.79
N CYS A 28 6.47 5.70 -4.85
CA CYS A 28 5.02 5.54 -4.86
C CYS A 28 4.25 6.71 -5.48
N GLU A 29 4.95 7.71 -6.04
CA GLU A 29 4.32 8.87 -6.68
C GLU A 29 3.35 8.46 -7.80
N VAL A 30 3.70 7.42 -8.55
CA VAL A 30 2.90 6.87 -9.65
C VAL A 30 1.55 6.29 -9.20
N TYR A 31 1.37 6.04 -7.90
CA TYR A 31 0.14 5.50 -7.33
C TYR A 31 -0.73 6.58 -6.66
N LYS A 32 -0.27 7.84 -6.63
CA LYS A 32 -1.01 8.92 -5.97
C LYS A 32 -2.24 9.34 -6.74
N THR A 33 -2.18 9.28 -8.06
CA THR A 33 -3.30 9.62 -8.95
C THR A 33 -3.42 8.57 -10.03
N GLY A 34 -4.62 8.39 -10.58
CA GLY A 34 -4.84 7.47 -11.69
C GLY A 34 -6.05 6.58 -11.52
N LYS A 35 -6.17 5.61 -12.41
CA LYS A 35 -7.22 4.61 -12.40
C LYS A 35 -6.64 3.25 -12.06
N PHE A 36 -7.30 2.57 -11.16
CA PHE A 36 -6.88 1.29 -10.63
C PHE A 36 -8.08 0.37 -10.48
N TYR A 37 -7.84 -0.88 -10.13
CA TYR A 37 -8.89 -1.79 -9.72
C TYR A 37 -8.38 -2.83 -8.72
N ILE A 38 -9.31 -3.39 -7.94
CA ILE A 38 -9.08 -4.46 -6.99
C ILE A 38 -10.19 -5.49 -7.15
N TYR A 39 -9.92 -6.75 -6.81
CA TYR A 39 -10.95 -7.78 -6.73
C TYR A 39 -11.35 -8.03 -5.29
N ASN A 40 -12.63 -7.99 -4.99
CA ASN A 40 -13.14 -8.43 -3.71
C ASN A 40 -12.82 -9.92 -3.51
N LYS A 41 -12.15 -10.26 -2.41
CA LYS A 41 -11.68 -11.63 -2.15
C LYS A 41 -12.82 -12.65 -2.01
N LEU A 42 -13.98 -12.22 -1.50
CA LEU A 42 -15.11 -13.09 -1.20
C LEU A 42 -15.88 -13.47 -2.47
N ASN A 43 -16.25 -12.50 -3.28
CA ASN A 43 -17.16 -12.71 -4.41
C ASN A 43 -16.48 -12.47 -5.77
N LYS A 44 -15.18 -12.14 -5.80
CA LYS A 44 -14.40 -11.86 -7.01
C LYS A 44 -14.92 -10.69 -7.87
N GLN A 45 -15.79 -9.86 -7.30
CA GLN A 45 -16.26 -8.66 -7.98
C GLN A 45 -15.12 -7.67 -8.14
N ARG A 46 -15.08 -7.04 -9.29
CA ARG A 46 -14.14 -5.96 -9.56
C ARG A 46 -14.65 -4.64 -8.97
N ILE A 47 -13.79 -3.95 -8.28
CA ILE A 47 -14.01 -2.60 -7.78
C ILE A 47 -13.03 -1.70 -8.52
N ASN A 48 -13.54 -0.78 -9.30
CA ASN A 48 -12.75 0.23 -10.00
C ASN A 48 -12.46 1.37 -9.03
N ILE A 49 -11.22 1.86 -9.04
CA ILE A 49 -10.74 2.91 -8.16
C ILE A 49 -10.24 4.06 -9.04
N GLU A 50 -10.76 5.25 -8.85
CA GLU A 50 -10.21 6.48 -9.40
C GLU A 50 -9.67 7.35 -8.27
N ARG A 51 -8.38 7.68 -8.35
CA ARG A 51 -7.73 8.56 -7.38
C ARG A 51 -7.31 9.84 -8.07
N LYS A 52 -7.83 10.95 -7.57
CA LYS A 52 -7.58 12.27 -8.10
C LYS A 52 -7.49 13.28 -6.97
N ASP A 53 -6.41 14.07 -6.96
CA ASP A 53 -6.13 15.04 -5.91
C ASP A 53 -6.15 14.40 -4.51
N SER A 54 -7.11 14.78 -3.67
CA SER A 54 -7.30 14.27 -2.33
C SER A 54 -8.53 13.36 -2.20
N LEU A 55 -9.04 12.82 -3.31
CA LEU A 55 -10.21 11.95 -3.34
C LEU A 55 -9.89 10.58 -3.94
N GLN A 56 -10.50 9.55 -3.37
CA GLN A 56 -10.56 8.21 -3.94
C GLN A 56 -12.03 7.83 -4.12
N ILE A 57 -12.39 7.46 -5.35
CA ILE A 57 -13.72 7.01 -5.73
C ILE A 57 -13.61 5.54 -6.10
N GLU A 58 -14.36 4.70 -5.41
CA GLU A 58 -14.45 3.27 -5.66
C GLU A 58 -15.83 2.96 -6.23
N THR A 59 -15.88 2.25 -7.35
CA THR A 59 -17.14 1.85 -8.00
C THR A 59 -17.17 0.34 -8.14
N ASN A 60 -18.18 -0.29 -7.56
CA ASN A 60 -18.44 -1.71 -7.80
C ASN A 60 -18.92 -1.89 -9.24
N GLU A 61 -18.18 -2.65 -10.04
CA GLU A 61 -18.48 -2.80 -11.48
C GLU A 61 -19.82 -3.51 -11.74
N LEU A 62 -20.24 -4.40 -10.84
CA LEU A 62 -21.48 -5.17 -11.00
C LEU A 62 -22.72 -4.37 -10.56
N THR A 63 -22.65 -3.69 -9.41
CA THR A 63 -23.80 -3.02 -8.79
C THR A 63 -23.88 -1.54 -9.12
N GLY A 64 -22.77 -0.93 -9.53
CA GLY A 64 -22.64 0.51 -9.72
C GLY A 64 -22.52 1.30 -8.41
N ASP A 65 -22.43 0.61 -7.28
CA ASP A 65 -22.28 1.26 -5.97
C ASP A 65 -20.99 2.05 -5.90
N ILE A 66 -21.06 3.25 -5.35
CA ILE A 66 -19.92 4.17 -5.26
C ILE A 66 -19.58 4.40 -3.79
N THR A 67 -18.30 4.30 -3.47
CA THR A 67 -17.73 4.75 -2.20
C THR A 67 -16.76 5.89 -2.45
N VAL A 68 -16.89 6.97 -1.70
CA VAL A 68 -15.99 8.12 -1.78
C VAL A 68 -15.26 8.31 -0.48
N SER A 69 -13.94 8.41 -0.55
CA SER A 69 -13.07 8.67 0.59
C SER A 69 -12.14 9.85 0.30
N LYS A 70 -11.81 10.62 1.34
CA LYS A 70 -10.71 11.57 1.27
C LYS A 70 -9.40 10.82 1.44
N VAL A 71 -8.40 11.20 0.66
CA VAL A 71 -7.03 10.65 0.72
C VAL A 71 -6.12 11.68 1.34
N LYS A 72 -5.36 11.29 2.37
CA LYS A 72 -4.30 12.10 2.96
C LYS A 72 -3.01 11.32 2.94
N TRP A 73 -2.07 11.74 2.12
CA TRP A 73 -0.72 11.16 2.10
C TRP A 73 0.05 11.58 3.35
N THR A 74 0.56 10.60 4.10
CA THR A 74 1.35 10.79 5.33
C THR A 74 2.82 10.48 5.11
N GLY A 75 3.18 9.98 3.94
CA GLY A 75 4.54 9.69 3.51
C GLY A 75 4.59 9.35 2.03
N SER A 76 5.76 8.99 1.51
CA SER A 76 5.94 8.62 0.09
C SER A 76 5.04 7.45 -0.31
N CYS A 77 4.94 6.43 0.55
CA CYS A 77 4.18 5.20 0.31
C CYS A 77 3.11 4.91 1.38
N ASN A 78 2.72 5.91 2.16
CA ASN A 78 1.72 5.78 3.20
C ASN A 78 0.61 6.82 3.02
N TYR A 79 -0.63 6.40 3.19
CA TYR A 79 -1.77 7.31 3.15
C TYR A 79 -2.91 6.83 4.04
N GLU A 80 -3.78 7.76 4.38
CA GLU A 80 -4.98 7.55 5.16
C GLU A 80 -6.21 7.77 4.28
N LEU A 81 -7.19 6.87 4.40
CA LEU A 81 -8.50 7.01 3.79
C LEU A 81 -9.53 7.37 4.87
N PHE A 82 -10.16 8.52 4.70
CA PHE A 82 -11.28 8.97 5.50
C PHE A 82 -12.56 8.75 4.71
N PHE A 83 -13.41 7.87 5.18
CA PHE A 83 -14.69 7.61 4.55
C PHE A 83 -15.54 8.89 4.52
N ASN A 84 -16.14 9.19 3.39
CA ASN A 84 -17.00 10.36 3.21
C ASN A 84 -18.47 9.97 2.99
N TYR A 85 -18.75 9.20 1.94
CA TYR A 85 -20.11 8.69 1.70
C TYR A 85 -20.10 7.47 0.79
N MET A 86 -21.24 6.77 0.73
CA MET A 86 -21.49 5.59 -0.11
C MET A 86 -22.84 5.67 -0.78
N THR A 87 -22.96 5.13 -1.99
CA THR A 87 -24.22 4.94 -2.72
C THR A 87 -24.35 3.49 -3.17
N PRO A 88 -25.59 2.93 -3.40
CA PRO A 88 -26.85 3.55 -3.02
C PRO A 88 -27.04 3.56 -1.51
N LYS A 89 -27.90 4.45 -1.04
CA LYS A 89 -28.24 4.54 0.39
C LYS A 89 -28.88 3.25 0.95
N GLU A 90 -29.22 2.31 0.10
CA GLU A 90 -29.85 1.03 0.48
C GLU A 90 -28.88 0.03 1.14
N VAL A 91 -27.56 0.21 0.98
CA VAL A 91 -26.56 -0.45 1.83
C VAL A 91 -26.75 -0.08 3.31
N SER A 92 -27.54 0.97 3.56
CA SER A 92 -28.03 1.33 4.89
C SER A 92 -28.85 0.23 5.59
N LYS A 93 -29.29 -0.79 4.88
CA LYS A 93 -29.97 -1.95 5.47
C LYS A 93 -29.02 -3.05 5.94
N ASP A 94 -27.78 -3.08 5.43
CA ASP A 94 -26.74 -3.91 6.01
C ASP A 94 -26.13 -3.20 7.22
N THR A 95 -26.79 -3.42 8.36
CA THR A 95 -26.41 -2.86 9.65
C THR A 95 -25.00 -3.21 10.07
N SER A 96 -24.38 -4.26 9.51
CA SER A 96 -23.00 -4.66 9.80
C SER A 96 -21.99 -3.75 9.09
N ALA A 97 -22.16 -3.47 7.80
CA ALA A 97 -21.29 -2.55 7.06
C ALA A 97 -21.41 -1.12 7.63
N GLN A 98 -22.62 -0.65 7.90
CA GLN A 98 -22.85 0.65 8.54
C GLN A 98 -22.24 0.75 9.94
N ARG A 99 -22.30 -0.32 10.75
CA ARG A 99 -21.65 -0.34 12.06
C ARG A 99 -20.14 -0.21 11.94
N ILE A 100 -19.53 -0.88 10.97
CA ILE A 100 -18.08 -0.77 10.72
C ILE A 100 -17.71 0.68 10.35
N PHE A 101 -18.52 1.36 9.53
CA PHE A 101 -18.28 2.74 9.14
C PHE A 101 -18.68 3.75 10.22
N ASN A 102 -19.78 3.54 10.93
CA ASN A 102 -20.33 4.50 11.89
C ASN A 102 -19.82 4.31 13.33
N SER A 103 -19.41 3.10 13.74
CA SER A 103 -18.96 2.84 15.11
C SER A 103 -17.55 3.35 15.40
N ASN A 104 -16.78 3.66 14.37
CA ASN A 104 -15.42 4.22 14.49
C ASN A 104 -15.28 5.54 13.70
N GLY A 105 -16.37 6.25 13.56
CA GLY A 105 -16.65 7.55 12.94
C GLY A 105 -15.53 8.23 12.17
N ASP A 106 -14.49 8.67 12.87
CA ASP A 106 -13.46 9.52 12.31
C ASP A 106 -12.09 8.84 12.17
N LEU A 107 -11.97 7.53 12.53
CA LEU A 107 -10.69 6.84 12.43
C LEU A 107 -10.42 6.41 10.99
N PRO A 108 -9.32 6.88 10.39
CA PRO A 108 -8.98 6.55 9.03
C PRO A 108 -8.56 5.08 8.86
N LEU A 109 -8.75 4.56 7.65
CA LEU A 109 -8.08 3.36 7.20
C LEU A 109 -6.66 3.74 6.80
N GLN A 110 -5.67 3.23 7.52
CA GLN A 110 -4.26 3.48 7.24
C GLN A 110 -3.76 2.50 6.19
N ILE A 111 -3.20 3.02 5.11
CA ILE A 111 -2.67 2.22 4.00
C ILE A 111 -1.17 2.41 3.89
N LYS A 112 -0.46 1.29 3.79
CA LYS A 112 0.96 1.24 3.50
C LYS A 112 1.19 0.46 2.22
N ILE A 113 1.78 1.07 1.21
CA ILE A 113 2.23 0.38 0.00
C ILE A 113 3.53 -0.35 0.34
N LEU A 114 3.52 -1.67 0.18
CA LEU A 114 4.63 -2.56 0.55
C LEU A 114 5.60 -2.78 -0.60
N SER A 115 5.05 -2.91 -1.81
CA SER A 115 5.81 -3.10 -3.05
C SER A 115 4.94 -2.73 -4.24
N GLY A 116 5.55 -2.51 -5.40
CA GLY A 116 4.80 -2.26 -6.61
C GLY A 116 5.67 -2.22 -7.85
N THR A 117 4.98 -2.25 -8.98
CA THR A 117 5.53 -2.18 -10.33
C THR A 117 4.72 -1.16 -11.14
N ASP A 118 4.98 -1.04 -12.42
CA ASP A 118 4.17 -0.25 -13.37
C ASP A 118 2.82 -0.89 -13.73
N SER A 119 2.48 -2.04 -13.13
CA SER A 119 1.24 -2.77 -13.39
C SER A 119 0.38 -3.00 -12.15
N TYR A 120 0.97 -3.03 -10.96
CA TYR A 120 0.24 -3.23 -9.70
C TYR A 120 1.06 -2.72 -8.51
N TYR A 121 0.40 -2.58 -7.37
CA TYR A 121 1.05 -2.47 -6.07
C TYR A 121 0.36 -3.36 -5.03
N VAL A 122 1.15 -3.83 -4.07
CA VAL A 122 0.68 -4.57 -2.89
C VAL A 122 0.61 -3.59 -1.73
N PHE A 123 -0.48 -3.63 -1.00
CA PHE A 123 -0.66 -2.78 0.17
C PHE A 123 -1.05 -3.58 1.41
N GLU A 124 -0.84 -2.96 2.55
CA GLU A 124 -1.37 -3.35 3.84
C GLU A 124 -2.30 -2.26 4.36
N ALA A 125 -3.50 -2.67 4.75
CA ALA A 125 -4.50 -1.80 5.33
C ALA A 125 -4.67 -2.12 6.81
N ASN A 126 -4.60 -1.10 7.65
CA ASN A 126 -4.76 -1.20 9.09
C ASN A 126 -5.83 -0.24 9.57
N LYS A 127 -6.71 -0.71 10.43
CA LYS A 127 -7.69 0.10 11.16
C LYS A 127 -7.70 -0.34 12.60
N GLU A 128 -7.77 0.61 13.53
CA GLU A 128 -7.83 0.30 14.96
C GLU A 128 -9.01 -0.63 15.28
N GLY A 129 -8.74 -1.70 16.02
CA GLY A 129 -9.74 -2.71 16.39
C GLY A 129 -10.01 -3.78 15.32
N PHE A 130 -9.32 -3.74 14.17
CA PHE A 130 -9.48 -4.72 13.10
C PHE A 130 -8.17 -5.42 12.76
N GLN A 131 -8.29 -6.64 12.24
CA GLN A 131 -7.14 -7.37 11.73
C GLN A 131 -6.60 -6.70 10.47
N SER A 132 -5.27 -6.59 10.38
CA SER A 132 -4.59 -6.09 9.17
C SER A 132 -4.96 -6.91 7.93
N LEU A 133 -5.18 -6.23 6.82
CA LEU A 133 -5.49 -6.81 5.52
C LEU A 133 -4.38 -6.49 4.53
N ARG A 134 -3.90 -7.51 3.79
CA ARG A 134 -3.04 -7.32 2.62
C ARG A 134 -3.77 -7.67 1.34
N ASP A 135 -3.58 -6.84 0.33
CA ASP A 135 -4.16 -7.07 -0.99
C ASP A 135 -3.36 -6.39 -2.11
N THR A 136 -3.79 -6.60 -3.35
CA THR A 136 -3.14 -6.07 -4.55
C THR A 136 -4.10 -5.17 -5.31
N VAL A 137 -3.62 -3.99 -5.67
CA VAL A 137 -4.28 -3.04 -6.55
C VAL A 137 -3.57 -3.03 -7.90
N TRP A 138 -4.35 -3.13 -8.96
CA TRP A 138 -3.88 -3.19 -10.35
C TRP A 138 -4.06 -1.82 -11.01
N LEU A 139 -3.08 -1.39 -11.81
CA LEU A 139 -3.17 -0.17 -12.60
C LEU A 139 -3.95 -0.44 -13.89
N VAL A 140 -4.82 0.49 -14.27
CA VAL A 140 -5.47 0.52 -15.57
C VAL A 140 -4.51 1.20 -16.55
N LYS A 141 -4.08 0.49 -17.58
CA LYS A 141 -3.25 1.01 -18.67
C LYS A 141 -4.10 1.66 -19.74
#